data_fb8f4d9678f23acd1b4139b5e6486554
#
_entry.id   fb8f4d9678f23acd1b4139b5e6486554
#
_cell.length_a   1.000
_cell.length_b   1.000
_cell.length_c   1.000
_cell.angle_alpha   90.00
_cell.angle_beta   90.00
_cell.angle_gamma   90.00
#
_symmetry.space_group_name_H-M   'P 1'
#
loop_
_entity.id
_entity.type
_entity.pdbx_description
1 polymer ?
#
loop_
_entity_poly.entity_id
_entity_poly.type
_entity_poly.pdbx_seq_one_letter_code
_entity_poly.pdbx_strand_id
1 'polypeptide(L)'
;MPPAVTRETLGAWLLKANPAVWDVRRFRAEGHTRLTSWSVQRGYRTGLMRPGDRVVFWLSGPGTGDLVRGVWGLGHVVGEAEAWQDTDPGWWLDDAARQALRARVDVDVPLLDHPLPAADLRSAGITDLEVQRVPQMSNPSWVSRAQLDLLADLLPAWPDPPRAR
;
A
#
# COMPACT_ATOMS: atom_id res chain seq x y z
N MET A 1 -9.28 -21.55 2.17
CA MET A 1 -9.14 -20.51 1.10
C MET A 1 -9.38 -19.15 1.73
N PRO A 2 -8.52 -18.19 1.50
CA PRO A 2 -8.81 -16.83 1.92
C PRO A 2 -10.08 -16.34 1.21
N PRO A 3 -10.91 -15.50 1.86
CA PRO A 3 -12.09 -14.95 1.24
C PRO A 3 -11.70 -14.06 0.04
N ALA A 4 -12.45 -14.15 -1.04
CA ALA A 4 -12.28 -13.27 -2.17
C ALA A 4 -12.68 -11.83 -1.80
N VAL A 5 -11.97 -10.86 -2.36
CA VAL A 5 -12.33 -9.45 -2.21
C VAL A 5 -13.60 -9.16 -3.00
N THR A 6 -14.54 -8.47 -2.37
CA THR A 6 -15.74 -7.95 -3.02
C THR A 6 -15.91 -6.48 -2.68
N ARG A 7 -16.71 -5.75 -3.47
CA ARG A 7 -17.01 -4.34 -3.18
C ARG A 7 -17.69 -4.15 -1.82
N GLU A 8 -18.48 -5.12 -1.39
CA GLU A 8 -19.18 -5.08 -0.11
C GLU A 8 -18.25 -5.28 1.08
N THR A 9 -17.20 -6.10 0.93
CA THR A 9 -16.28 -6.43 2.02
C THR A 9 -15.03 -5.56 2.06
N LEU A 10 -14.70 -4.87 0.96
CA LEU A 10 -13.52 -4.03 0.85
C LEU A 10 -13.58 -2.84 1.81
N GLY A 11 -12.62 -2.76 2.73
CA GLY A 11 -12.39 -1.58 3.56
C GLY A 11 -11.34 -0.65 2.93
N ALA A 12 -10.19 -1.20 2.62
CA ALA A 12 -9.10 -0.48 1.96
C ALA A 12 -8.22 -1.44 1.15
N TRP A 13 -7.64 -0.94 0.07
CA TRP A 13 -6.52 -1.62 -0.58
C TRP A 13 -5.26 -1.41 0.25
N LEU A 14 -4.38 -2.39 0.26
CA LEU A 14 -3.08 -2.29 0.92
C LEU A 14 -2.00 -2.48 -0.15
N LEU A 15 -1.18 -1.45 -0.31
CA LEU A 15 -0.07 -1.43 -1.25
C LEU A 15 1.24 -1.56 -0.45
N LYS A 16 2.07 -2.53 -0.82
CA LYS A 16 3.32 -2.83 -0.11
C LYS A 16 4.53 -2.33 -0.90
N ALA A 17 5.48 -1.76 -0.19
CA ALA A 17 6.84 -1.53 -0.67
C ALA A 17 7.82 -2.40 0.12
N ASN A 18 8.72 -3.06 -0.62
CA ASN A 18 9.89 -3.71 -0.03
C ASN A 18 11.09 -2.77 -0.17
N PRO A 19 11.71 -2.32 0.92
CA PRO A 19 12.84 -1.39 0.84
C PRO A 19 14.08 -1.97 0.15
N ALA A 20 14.17 -3.29 -0.01
CA ALA A 20 15.22 -3.91 -0.82
C ALA A 20 14.96 -3.80 -2.34
N VAL A 21 13.73 -3.50 -2.75
CA VAL A 21 13.30 -3.39 -4.16
C VAL A 21 13.07 -1.94 -4.56
N TRP A 22 12.55 -1.12 -3.66
CA TRP A 22 12.21 0.28 -3.90
C TRP A 22 12.83 1.17 -2.82
N ASP A 23 13.57 2.19 -3.23
CA ASP A 23 14.40 3.01 -2.34
C ASP A 23 13.60 4.06 -1.59
N VAL A 24 12.91 3.64 -0.55
CA VAL A 24 12.12 4.52 0.30
C VAL A 24 12.98 5.56 1.03
N ARG A 25 14.23 5.23 1.38
CA ARG A 25 15.15 6.17 2.03
C ARG A 25 15.44 7.35 1.14
N ARG A 26 15.82 7.06 -0.12
CA ARG A 26 16.14 8.10 -1.10
C ARG A 26 14.90 8.90 -1.47
N PHE A 27 13.75 8.26 -1.61
CA PHE A 27 12.48 8.92 -1.86
C PHE A 27 12.20 10.00 -0.80
N ARG A 28 12.32 9.66 0.47
CA ARG A 28 12.13 10.60 1.59
C ARG A 28 13.25 11.65 1.66
N ALA A 29 14.51 11.24 1.44
CA ALA A 29 15.65 12.15 1.48
C ALA A 29 15.57 13.23 0.40
N GLU A 30 14.97 12.93 -0.75
CA GLU A 30 14.70 13.90 -1.82
C GLU A 30 13.47 14.78 -1.55
N GLY A 31 12.86 14.68 -0.38
CA GLY A 31 11.76 15.54 0.06
C GLY A 31 10.37 15.08 -0.37
N HIS A 32 10.25 13.88 -0.91
CA HIS A 32 8.95 13.34 -1.30
C HIS A 32 8.15 12.88 -0.08
N THR A 33 6.93 13.34 0.02
CA THR A 33 6.02 13.06 1.14
C THR A 33 4.71 12.41 0.72
N ARG A 34 4.56 12.08 -0.56
CA ARG A 34 3.31 11.62 -1.14
C ARG A 34 3.56 10.66 -2.29
N LEU A 35 2.83 9.54 -2.30
CA LEU A 35 2.82 8.63 -3.44
C LEU A 35 1.71 9.07 -4.42
N THR A 36 2.01 9.05 -5.71
CA THR A 36 1.06 9.41 -6.77
C THR A 36 0.69 8.24 -7.68
N SER A 37 1.43 7.14 -7.60
CA SER A 37 1.13 5.90 -8.33
C SER A 37 1.80 4.72 -7.66
N TRP A 38 1.31 3.52 -7.94
CA TRP A 38 1.93 2.29 -7.45
C TRP A 38 1.75 1.15 -8.45
N SER A 39 2.70 0.24 -8.43
CA SER A 39 2.70 -0.96 -9.26
C SER A 39 1.84 -2.05 -8.62
N VAL A 40 0.95 -2.64 -9.40
CA VAL A 40 0.04 -3.71 -8.97
C VAL A 40 0.03 -4.86 -9.97
N GLN A 41 -0.22 -6.07 -9.48
CA GLN A 41 -0.35 -7.25 -10.32
C GLN A 41 -1.72 -7.27 -10.99
N ARG A 42 -1.76 -7.48 -12.30
CA ARG A 42 -3.02 -7.62 -13.04
C ARG A 42 -3.79 -8.86 -12.56
N GLY A 43 -5.09 -8.70 -12.38
CA GLY A 43 -5.98 -9.78 -11.95
C GLY A 43 -7.36 -9.24 -11.60
N TYR A 44 -8.21 -10.06 -11.00
CA TYR A 44 -9.56 -9.66 -10.64
C TYR A 44 -9.58 -8.49 -9.64
N ARG A 45 -8.57 -8.41 -8.77
CA ARG A 45 -8.47 -7.33 -7.77
C ARG A 45 -8.27 -5.97 -8.43
N THR A 46 -7.41 -5.86 -9.43
CA THR A 46 -7.19 -4.59 -10.14
C THR A 46 -8.45 -4.13 -10.87
N GLY A 47 -9.26 -5.07 -11.35
CA GLY A 47 -10.58 -4.78 -11.94
C GLY A 47 -11.60 -4.25 -10.93
N LEU A 48 -11.39 -4.47 -9.64
CA LEU A 48 -12.24 -3.95 -8.57
C LEU A 48 -11.80 -2.59 -8.06
N MET A 49 -10.56 -2.18 -8.31
CA MET A 49 -10.02 -0.90 -7.83
C MET A 49 -10.72 0.27 -8.53
N ARG A 50 -11.20 1.22 -7.73
CA ARG A 50 -11.94 2.39 -8.23
C ARG A 50 -11.47 3.68 -7.56
N PRO A 51 -11.51 4.81 -8.28
CA PRO A 51 -11.29 6.11 -7.64
C PRO A 51 -12.16 6.29 -6.40
N GLY A 52 -11.56 6.82 -5.33
CA GLY A 52 -12.20 6.98 -4.03
C GLY A 52 -12.01 5.83 -3.07
N ASP A 53 -11.53 4.67 -3.52
CA ASP A 53 -11.19 3.57 -2.63
C ASP A 53 -10.04 3.98 -1.70
N ARG A 54 -10.16 3.63 -0.41
CA ARG A 54 -9.09 3.88 0.57
C ARG A 54 -7.88 3.02 0.30
N VAL A 55 -6.70 3.57 0.58
CA VAL A 55 -5.41 2.91 0.42
C VAL A 55 -4.62 3.01 1.72
N VAL A 56 -4.09 1.88 2.17
CA VAL A 56 -3.05 1.80 3.19
C VAL A 56 -1.73 1.51 2.47
N PHE A 57 -0.73 2.35 2.71
CA PHE A 57 0.63 2.08 2.23
C PHE A 57 1.43 1.41 3.34
N TRP A 58 1.99 0.26 3.05
CA TRP A 58 2.68 -0.62 3.99
C TRP A 58 4.15 -0.80 3.58
N LEU A 59 5.06 -0.63 4.52
CA LEU A 59 6.45 -0.99 4.33
C LEU A 59 6.68 -2.41 4.85
N SER A 60 7.15 -3.30 3.98
CA SER A 60 7.52 -4.67 4.31
C SER A 60 9.02 -4.78 4.59
N GLY A 61 9.54 -6.00 4.65
CA GLY A 61 10.95 -6.26 4.90
C GLY A 61 11.27 -6.49 6.38
N PRO A 62 12.56 -6.58 6.73
CA PRO A 62 12.99 -6.96 8.09
C PRO A 62 12.73 -5.88 9.16
N GLY A 63 12.42 -4.63 8.77
CA GLY A 63 12.15 -3.56 9.70
C GLY A 63 13.38 -3.10 10.47
N THR A 64 14.51 -2.98 9.80
CA THR A 64 15.79 -2.57 10.42
C THR A 64 15.96 -1.06 10.44
N GLY A 65 16.55 -0.54 11.52
CA GLY A 65 16.84 0.88 11.66
C GLY A 65 15.57 1.73 11.66
N ASP A 66 15.60 2.81 10.90
CA ASP A 66 14.49 3.74 10.72
C ASP A 66 13.40 3.24 9.74
N LEU A 67 13.64 2.12 9.06
CA LEU A 67 12.70 1.49 8.14
C LEU A 67 11.81 0.48 8.87
N VAL A 68 11.04 0.96 9.82
CA VAL A 68 10.15 0.10 10.59
C VAL A 68 9.07 -0.50 9.68
N ARG A 69 8.81 -1.79 9.83
CA ARG A 69 7.70 -2.45 9.13
C ARG A 69 6.39 -1.97 9.69
N GLY A 70 5.43 -1.66 8.82
CA GLY A 70 4.10 -1.23 9.24
C GLY A 70 3.43 -0.28 8.28
N VAL A 71 2.50 0.52 8.80
CA VAL A 71 1.73 1.49 8.03
C VAL A 71 2.53 2.77 7.87
N TRP A 72 2.75 3.19 6.63
CA TRP A 72 3.54 4.36 6.28
C TRP A 72 2.74 5.47 5.60
N GLY A 73 1.54 5.18 5.16
CA GLY A 73 0.69 6.17 4.51
C GLY A 73 -0.76 5.76 4.45
N LEU A 74 -1.63 6.76 4.35
CA LEU A 74 -3.07 6.59 4.18
C LEU A 74 -3.55 7.51 3.07
N GLY A 75 -4.35 7.00 2.17
CA GLY A 75 -4.85 7.81 1.07
C GLY A 75 -5.94 7.14 0.27
N HIS A 76 -5.97 7.42 -1.03
CA HIS A 76 -7.05 6.97 -1.92
C HIS A 76 -6.52 6.60 -3.29
N VAL A 77 -7.23 5.69 -3.96
CA VAL A 77 -7.13 5.47 -5.40
C VAL A 77 -7.73 6.69 -6.11
N VAL A 78 -7.06 7.18 -7.16
CA VAL A 78 -7.53 8.34 -7.92
C VAL A 78 -7.73 8.05 -9.41
N GLY A 79 -7.33 6.88 -9.88
CA GLY A 79 -7.52 6.43 -11.26
C GLY A 79 -7.68 4.92 -11.36
N GLU A 80 -8.06 4.43 -12.53
CA GLU A 80 -8.15 2.99 -12.78
C GLU A 80 -6.76 2.39 -13.01
N ALA A 81 -6.61 1.09 -12.77
CA ALA A 81 -5.38 0.38 -13.04
C ALA A 81 -5.18 0.19 -14.55
N GLU A 82 -4.00 0.52 -15.05
CA GLU A 82 -3.63 0.42 -16.46
C GLU A 82 -2.41 -0.47 -16.65
N ALA A 83 -2.30 -1.11 -17.81
CA ALA A 83 -1.11 -1.86 -18.18
C ALA A 83 0.12 -0.94 -18.18
N TRP A 84 1.22 -1.38 -17.58
CA TRP A 84 2.38 -0.53 -17.38
C TRP A 84 3.66 -1.32 -17.24
N GLN A 85 4.74 -0.74 -17.78
CA GLN A 85 6.11 -1.16 -17.53
C GLN A 85 6.95 0.08 -17.23
N ASP A 86 7.66 0.07 -16.11
CA ASP A 86 8.47 1.22 -15.73
C ASP A 86 9.77 1.26 -16.54
N THR A 87 9.94 2.33 -17.30
CA THR A 87 11.14 2.56 -18.11
C THR A 87 12.15 3.49 -17.42
N ASP A 88 11.73 4.14 -16.31
CA ASP A 88 12.59 5.01 -15.52
C ASP A 88 13.11 4.23 -14.30
N PRO A 89 14.46 4.14 -14.10
CA PRO A 89 14.97 3.51 -12.88
C PRO A 89 14.46 4.18 -11.59
N GLY A 90 14.27 5.50 -11.56
CA GLY A 90 13.68 6.21 -10.43
C GLY A 90 14.24 5.75 -9.07
N TRP A 91 13.39 5.25 -8.20
CA TRP A 91 13.76 4.71 -6.89
C TRP A 91 13.83 3.17 -6.84
N TRP A 92 13.80 2.50 -8.00
CA TRP A 92 13.94 1.05 -8.08
C TRP A 92 15.37 0.62 -7.73
N LEU A 93 15.50 -0.36 -6.84
CA LEU A 93 16.76 -1.02 -6.49
C LEU A 93 16.91 -2.39 -7.18
N ASP A 94 15.82 -2.94 -7.70
CA ASP A 94 15.79 -4.22 -8.42
C ASP A 94 15.32 -3.97 -9.85
N ASP A 95 16.25 -4.12 -10.79
CA ASP A 95 15.98 -3.84 -12.19
C ASP A 95 15.05 -4.88 -12.83
N ALA A 96 15.13 -6.12 -12.41
CA ALA A 96 14.22 -7.17 -12.89
C ALA A 96 12.78 -6.89 -12.42
N ALA A 97 12.60 -6.44 -11.19
CA ALA A 97 11.29 -6.03 -10.68
C ALA A 97 10.74 -4.82 -11.45
N ARG A 98 11.60 -3.84 -11.77
CA ARG A 98 11.22 -2.67 -12.57
C ARG A 98 10.77 -3.06 -13.98
N GLN A 99 11.50 -3.97 -14.63
CA GLN A 99 11.23 -4.37 -16.01
C GLN A 99 10.03 -5.30 -16.17
N ALA A 100 9.53 -5.87 -15.10
CA ALA A 100 8.38 -6.76 -15.16
C ALA A 100 7.13 -6.02 -15.66
N LEU A 101 6.44 -6.60 -16.63
CA LEU A 101 5.17 -6.05 -17.14
C LEU A 101 4.06 -6.29 -16.11
N ARG A 102 3.37 -5.22 -15.75
CA ARG A 102 2.30 -5.26 -14.75
C ARG A 102 1.26 -4.17 -15.00
N ALA A 103 0.51 -3.78 -14.00
CA ALA A 103 -0.36 -2.62 -14.04
C ALA A 103 0.16 -1.54 -13.10
N ARG A 104 -0.25 -0.30 -13.35
CA ARG A 104 -0.08 0.84 -12.45
C ARG A 104 -1.44 1.37 -12.08
N VAL A 105 -1.62 1.73 -10.84
CA VAL A 105 -2.78 2.46 -10.34
C VAL A 105 -2.34 3.84 -9.87
N ASP A 106 -3.08 4.86 -10.26
CA ASP A 106 -2.86 6.21 -9.75
C ASP A 106 -3.50 6.34 -8.37
N VAL A 107 -2.74 6.90 -7.44
CA VAL A 107 -3.15 7.05 -6.05
C VAL A 107 -2.78 8.45 -5.55
N ASP A 108 -3.35 8.81 -4.43
CA ASP A 108 -2.93 9.99 -3.65
C ASP A 108 -2.77 9.52 -2.20
N VAL A 109 -1.53 9.26 -1.80
CA VAL A 109 -1.21 8.70 -0.48
C VAL A 109 -0.16 9.56 0.21
N PRO A 110 -0.59 10.52 1.04
CA PRO A 110 0.33 11.21 1.94
C PRO A 110 1.02 10.20 2.88
N LEU A 111 2.33 10.34 3.04
CA LEU A 111 3.07 9.56 4.03
C LEU A 111 2.79 10.10 5.43
N LEU A 112 2.75 9.21 6.41
CA LEU A 112 2.61 9.58 7.81
C LEU A 112 3.92 10.18 8.35
N ASP A 113 3.82 11.19 9.20
CA ASP A 113 4.98 11.73 9.91
C ASP A 113 5.60 10.67 10.82
N HIS A 114 4.75 9.85 11.43
CA HIS A 114 5.15 8.75 12.30
C HIS A 114 4.49 7.45 11.81
N PRO A 115 5.25 6.54 11.18
CA PRO A 115 4.72 5.24 10.79
C PRO A 115 4.16 4.46 11.98
N LEU A 116 3.08 3.70 11.75
CA LEU A 116 2.52 2.80 12.74
C LEU A 116 3.22 1.44 12.62
N PRO A 117 4.05 1.03 13.60
CA PRO A 117 4.78 -0.22 13.52
C PRO A 117 3.87 -1.44 13.49
N ALA A 118 4.24 -2.45 12.71
CA ALA A 118 3.53 -3.75 12.69
C ALA A 118 3.48 -4.40 14.09
N ALA A 119 4.50 -4.19 14.91
CA ALA A 119 4.54 -4.68 16.28
C ALA A 119 3.40 -4.10 17.13
N ASP A 120 3.03 -2.84 16.91
CA ASP A 120 1.93 -2.19 17.63
C ASP A 120 0.57 -2.78 17.24
N LEU A 121 0.40 -3.18 15.98
CA LEU A 121 -0.79 -3.91 15.55
C LEU A 121 -0.92 -5.23 16.31
N ARG A 122 0.15 -6.00 16.38
CA ARG A 122 0.16 -7.28 17.12
C ARG A 122 -0.12 -7.07 18.59
N SER A 123 0.48 -6.05 19.19
CA SER A 123 0.25 -5.71 20.62
C SER A 123 -1.22 -5.35 20.89
N ALA A 124 -1.91 -4.81 19.90
CA ALA A 124 -3.35 -4.49 19.97
C ALA A 124 -4.24 -5.69 19.62
N GLY A 125 -3.67 -6.87 19.35
CA GLY A 125 -4.42 -8.08 19.00
C GLY A 125 -4.80 -8.19 17.53
N ILE A 126 -4.25 -7.35 16.66
CA ILE A 126 -4.51 -7.38 15.22
C ILE A 126 -3.44 -8.24 14.55
N THR A 127 -3.80 -9.47 14.21
CA THR A 127 -2.87 -10.49 13.73
C THR A 127 -3.30 -11.18 12.45
N ASP A 128 -4.47 -10.81 11.89
CA ASP A 128 -5.13 -11.56 10.81
C ASP A 128 -5.29 -10.75 9.51
N LEU A 129 -4.55 -9.66 9.35
CA LEU A 129 -4.52 -8.95 8.07
C LEU A 129 -3.85 -9.81 7.00
N GLU A 130 -4.30 -9.70 5.75
CA GLU A 130 -3.69 -10.48 4.66
C GLU A 130 -2.17 -10.26 4.58
N VAL A 131 -1.69 -9.03 4.75
CA VAL A 131 -0.27 -8.72 4.75
C VAL A 131 0.50 -9.41 5.88
N GLN A 132 -0.16 -9.71 6.99
CA GLN A 132 0.42 -10.45 8.11
C GLN A 132 0.45 -11.95 7.85
N ARG A 133 -0.60 -12.49 7.23
CA ARG A 133 -0.74 -13.94 6.95
C ARG A 133 0.06 -14.36 5.72
N VAL A 134 0.08 -13.54 4.68
CA VAL A 134 0.71 -13.84 3.39
C VAL A 134 1.58 -12.65 2.95
N PRO A 135 2.69 -12.37 3.66
CA PRO A 135 3.49 -11.17 3.41
C PRO A 135 4.12 -11.13 2.02
N GLN A 136 4.28 -12.27 1.37
CA GLN A 136 4.84 -12.38 0.01
C GLN A 136 3.81 -12.20 -1.10
N MET A 137 2.52 -12.02 -0.77
CA MET A 137 1.50 -11.83 -1.80
C MET A 137 1.74 -10.55 -2.60
N SER A 138 1.50 -10.62 -3.91
CA SER A 138 1.63 -9.47 -4.81
C SER A 138 0.62 -8.37 -4.51
N ASN A 139 0.96 -7.13 -4.83
CA ASN A 139 0.04 -6.02 -4.79
C ASN A 139 -1.10 -6.17 -5.82
N PRO A 140 -2.33 -5.75 -5.52
CA PRO A 140 -2.74 -5.18 -4.26
C PRO A 140 -3.09 -6.26 -3.23
N SER A 141 -2.71 -6.04 -1.97
CA SER A 141 -3.33 -6.70 -0.82
C SER A 141 -4.57 -5.90 -0.40
N TRP A 142 -5.27 -6.31 0.64
CA TRP A 142 -6.48 -5.62 1.07
C TRP A 142 -6.75 -5.79 2.55
N VAL A 143 -7.59 -4.90 3.04
CA VAL A 143 -8.11 -4.88 4.41
C VAL A 143 -9.63 -4.86 4.30
N SER A 144 -10.31 -5.77 5.01
CA SER A 144 -11.78 -5.78 5.04
C SER A 144 -12.33 -4.59 5.84
N ARG A 145 -13.62 -4.29 5.66
CA ARG A 145 -14.28 -3.26 6.46
C ARG A 145 -14.20 -3.55 7.95
N ALA A 146 -14.41 -4.80 8.34
CA ALA A 146 -14.32 -5.21 9.75
C ALA A 146 -12.90 -5.03 10.29
N GLN A 147 -11.86 -5.39 9.51
CA GLN A 147 -10.47 -5.19 9.90
C GLN A 147 -10.11 -3.71 9.96
N LEU A 148 -10.63 -2.91 9.04
CA LEU A 148 -10.39 -1.46 9.04
C LEU A 148 -10.98 -0.80 10.29
N ASP A 149 -12.13 -1.25 10.75
CA ASP A 149 -12.72 -0.79 12.02
C ASP A 149 -11.82 -1.09 13.21
N LEU A 150 -11.15 -2.25 13.22
CA LEU A 150 -10.17 -2.59 14.27
C LEU A 150 -8.94 -1.69 14.23
N LEU A 151 -8.53 -1.25 13.04
CA LEU A 151 -7.38 -0.37 12.85
C LEU A 151 -7.68 1.09 13.21
N ALA A 152 -8.94 1.49 13.20
CA ALA A 152 -9.34 2.91 13.29
C ALA A 152 -8.78 3.60 14.54
N ASP A 153 -8.72 2.90 15.67
CA ASP A 153 -8.22 3.46 16.94
C ASP A 153 -6.70 3.66 16.96
N LEU A 154 -5.99 2.99 16.07
CA LEU A 154 -4.52 3.04 16.00
C LEU A 154 -4.02 3.97 14.90
N LEU A 155 -4.86 4.27 13.91
CA LEU A 155 -4.51 5.10 12.77
C LEU A 155 -4.88 6.57 13.05
N PRO A 156 -4.12 7.53 12.50
CA PRO A 156 -4.56 8.91 12.47
C PRO A 156 -5.82 9.03 11.59
N ALA A 157 -6.45 10.20 11.62
CA ALA A 157 -7.59 10.48 10.76
C ALA A 157 -7.23 10.24 9.29
N TRP A 158 -8.14 9.56 8.57
CA TRP A 158 -7.95 9.35 7.13
C TRP A 158 -8.00 10.70 6.42
N PRO A 159 -7.08 10.97 5.47
CA PRO A 159 -7.16 12.22 4.72
C PRO A 159 -8.45 12.25 3.88
N ASP A 160 -8.93 13.46 3.60
CA ASP A 160 -10.06 13.61 2.70
C ASP A 160 -9.67 13.13 1.29
N PRO A 161 -10.61 12.53 0.54
CA PRO A 161 -10.36 12.18 -0.86
C PRO A 161 -9.99 13.43 -1.66
N PRO A 162 -9.04 13.33 -2.60
CA PRO A 162 -8.75 14.46 -3.47
C PRO A 162 -10.01 14.84 -4.25
N ARG A 163 -10.21 16.14 -4.44
CA ARG A 163 -11.34 16.63 -5.22
C ARG A 163 -11.22 16.14 -6.66
N ALA A 164 -12.34 15.71 -7.24
CA ALA A 164 -12.41 15.40 -8.67
C ALA A 164 -11.99 16.64 -9.49
N ARG A 165 -11.11 16.44 -10.44
CA ARG A 165 -10.67 17.47 -11.38
C ARG A 165 -11.70 17.64 -12.47
#